data_e63230c52603bd819669f3f9a8fb3b04
#
_entry.id   e63230c52603bd819669f3f9a8fb3b04
#
_cell.length_a   1.000
_cell.length_b   1.000
_cell.length_c   1.000
_cell.angle_alpha   90.00
_cell.angle_beta   90.00
_cell.angle_gamma   90.00
#
_symmetry.space_group_name_H-M   'P 1'
#
loop_
_entity.id
_entity.type
_entity.pdbx_description
1 polymer ?
#
loop_
_entity_poly.entity_id
_entity_poly.type
_entity_poly.pdbx_seq_one_letter_code
_entity_poly.pdbx_strand_id
1 'polypeptide(L)'
;NGDVNVIVSDGFTGNVALKTAEGTANFITSELKKTLTGNLMGKISSFLNMSNLKSFKKRLDPRLYNGAIFIGLDTPVVKSHGGTDFIGFSNSLDVCKRIVKGNLIDKINDIKFPFGHGYIVGSTLLDININKYINLNT
;
A
#
# COMPACT_ATOMS: atom_id res chain seq x y z
N ASN A 1 2.80 -14.01 -3.24
CA ASN A 1 1.77 -15.05 -3.10
C ASN A 1 0.90 -14.86 -1.84
N GLY A 2 1.29 -14.03 -0.87
CA GLY A 2 0.50 -13.83 0.35
C GLY A 2 0.68 -14.92 1.41
N ASP A 3 1.74 -15.70 1.31
CA ASP A 3 2.02 -16.83 2.22
C ASP A 3 2.62 -16.39 3.56
N VAL A 4 2.97 -15.11 3.68
CA VAL A 4 3.55 -14.53 4.90
C VAL A 4 2.70 -13.36 5.42
N ASN A 5 2.67 -13.18 6.73
CA ASN A 5 1.88 -12.12 7.37
C ASN A 5 2.67 -10.82 7.51
N VAL A 6 3.99 -10.89 7.63
CA VAL A 6 4.88 -9.73 7.82
C VAL A 6 6.17 -9.96 7.04
N ILE A 7 6.62 -8.93 6.33
CA ILE A 7 7.94 -8.89 5.70
C ILE A 7 8.73 -7.78 6.37
N VAL A 8 9.92 -8.14 6.89
CA VAL A 8 10.84 -7.18 7.51
C VAL A 8 12.05 -7.00 6.60
N SER A 9 12.38 -5.76 6.30
CA SER A 9 13.58 -5.40 5.54
C SER A 9 14.19 -4.10 6.06
N ASP A 10 15.45 -3.84 5.74
CA ASP A 10 16.03 -2.52 5.93
C ASP A 10 15.43 -1.52 4.92
N GLY A 11 15.56 -0.23 5.22
CA GLY A 11 14.92 0.83 4.41
C GLY A 11 15.46 0.93 2.99
N PHE A 12 16.73 0.58 2.74
CA PHE A 12 17.32 0.61 1.41
C PHE A 12 16.80 -0.55 0.55
N THR A 13 16.89 -1.77 1.05
CA THR A 13 16.41 -2.98 0.37
C THR A 13 14.90 -2.91 0.10
N GLY A 14 14.12 -2.47 1.10
CA GLY A 14 12.68 -2.28 0.95
C GLY A 14 12.34 -1.23 -0.13
N ASN A 15 13.08 -0.12 -0.18
CA ASN A 15 12.88 0.90 -1.21
C ASN A 15 13.24 0.41 -2.61
N VAL A 16 14.32 -0.36 -2.76
CA VAL A 16 14.71 -0.97 -4.05
C VAL A 16 13.61 -1.94 -4.50
N ALA A 17 13.15 -2.82 -3.61
CA ALA A 17 12.07 -3.77 -3.93
C ALA A 17 10.78 -3.03 -4.36
N LEU A 18 10.38 -2.00 -3.63
CA LEU A 18 9.21 -1.19 -3.94
C LEU A 18 9.34 -0.49 -5.30
N LYS A 19 10.48 0.16 -5.57
CA LYS A 19 10.73 0.84 -6.84
C LYS A 19 10.80 -0.12 -8.02
N THR A 20 11.33 -1.31 -7.81
CA THR A 20 11.32 -2.38 -8.82
C THR A 20 9.90 -2.83 -9.12
N ALA A 21 9.09 -3.07 -8.09
CA ALA A 21 7.69 -3.45 -8.26
C ALA A 21 6.88 -2.36 -8.98
N GLU A 22 7.03 -1.08 -8.59
CA GLU A 22 6.39 0.07 -9.25
C GLU A 22 6.81 0.16 -10.73
N GLY A 23 8.10 0.06 -11.01
CA GLY A 23 8.64 0.11 -12.37
C GLY A 23 8.12 -1.05 -13.24
N THR A 24 8.10 -2.25 -12.70
CA THR A 24 7.58 -3.44 -13.38
C THR A 24 6.08 -3.31 -13.67
N ALA A 25 5.28 -2.87 -12.70
CA ALA A 25 3.85 -2.66 -12.89
C ALA A 25 3.56 -1.60 -13.98
N ASN A 26 4.30 -0.49 -13.98
CA ASN A 26 4.19 0.55 -14.99
C ASN A 26 4.59 0.03 -16.39
N PHE A 27 5.69 -0.73 -16.47
CA PHE A 27 6.15 -1.33 -17.72
C PHE A 27 5.10 -2.29 -18.29
N ILE A 28 4.61 -3.25 -17.50
CA ILE A 28 3.59 -4.22 -17.92
C ILE A 28 2.31 -3.50 -18.36
N THR A 29 1.86 -2.51 -17.61
CA THR A 29 0.66 -1.74 -17.92
C THR A 29 0.81 -0.98 -19.24
N SER A 30 1.99 -0.39 -19.50
CA SER A 30 2.27 0.33 -20.74
C SER A 30 2.31 -0.60 -21.95
N GLU A 31 2.98 -1.75 -21.83
CA GLU A 31 3.05 -2.74 -22.91
C GLU A 31 1.68 -3.37 -23.21
N LEU A 32 0.91 -3.68 -22.17
CA LEU A 32 -0.47 -4.15 -22.32
C LEU A 32 -1.31 -3.12 -23.08
N LYS A 33 -1.21 -1.84 -22.72
CA LYS A 33 -1.91 -0.76 -23.42
C LYS A 33 -1.51 -0.69 -24.89
N LYS A 34 -0.20 -0.73 -25.20
CA LYS A 34 0.28 -0.71 -26.61
C LYS A 34 -0.29 -1.88 -27.40
N THR A 35 -0.21 -3.09 -26.84
CA THR A 35 -0.72 -4.31 -27.48
C THR A 35 -2.22 -4.22 -27.76
N LEU A 36 -2.99 -3.78 -26.77
CA LEU A 36 -4.45 -3.67 -26.87
C LEU A 36 -4.92 -2.53 -27.77
N THR A 37 -4.10 -1.50 -28.01
CA THR A 37 -4.48 -0.35 -28.85
C THR A 37 -3.74 -0.28 -30.18
N GLY A 38 -2.84 -1.24 -30.45
CA GLY A 38 -1.95 -1.23 -31.61
C GLY A 38 -2.65 -1.45 -32.96
N ASN A 39 -3.83 -2.07 -32.97
CA ASN A 39 -4.60 -2.29 -34.19
C ASN A 39 -6.10 -2.08 -33.95
N LEU A 40 -6.89 -2.08 -35.05
CA LEU A 40 -8.32 -1.83 -34.96
C LEU A 40 -9.07 -2.89 -34.15
N MET A 41 -8.72 -4.16 -34.31
CA MET A 41 -9.34 -5.26 -33.56
C MET A 41 -9.04 -5.16 -32.06
N GLY A 42 -7.81 -4.81 -31.69
CA GLY A 42 -7.43 -4.56 -30.29
C GLY A 42 -8.21 -3.41 -29.68
N LYS A 43 -8.44 -2.32 -30.42
CA LYS A 43 -9.27 -1.20 -29.95
C LYS A 43 -10.72 -1.62 -29.69
N ILE A 44 -11.33 -2.39 -30.61
CA ILE A 44 -12.70 -2.92 -30.45
C ILE A 44 -12.75 -3.85 -29.23
N SER A 45 -11.82 -4.79 -29.11
CA SER A 45 -11.73 -5.70 -27.97
C SER A 45 -11.55 -4.95 -26.64
N SER A 46 -10.71 -3.92 -26.63
CA SER A 46 -10.50 -3.08 -25.44
C SER A 46 -11.75 -2.31 -25.03
N PHE A 47 -12.52 -1.84 -26.01
CA PHE A 47 -13.80 -1.17 -25.76
C PHE A 47 -14.82 -2.13 -25.13
N LEU A 48 -14.93 -3.34 -25.64
CA LEU A 48 -15.83 -4.37 -25.09
C LEU A 48 -15.42 -4.81 -23.69
N ASN A 49 -14.12 -4.78 -23.38
CA ASN A 49 -13.57 -5.15 -22.06
C ASN A 49 -13.24 -3.95 -21.14
N MET A 50 -13.77 -2.78 -21.44
CA MET A 50 -13.44 -1.54 -20.71
C MET A 50 -13.64 -1.65 -19.21
N SER A 51 -14.68 -2.32 -18.75
CA SER A 51 -14.96 -2.53 -17.31
C SER A 51 -13.85 -3.32 -16.63
N ASN A 52 -13.44 -4.44 -17.23
CA ASN A 52 -12.39 -5.30 -16.70
C ASN A 52 -11.03 -4.59 -16.69
N LEU A 53 -10.73 -3.84 -17.74
CA LEU A 53 -9.49 -3.05 -17.83
C LEU A 53 -9.44 -1.92 -16.79
N LYS A 54 -10.57 -1.25 -16.53
CA LYS A 54 -10.68 -0.25 -15.45
C LYS A 54 -10.47 -0.89 -14.08
N SER A 55 -11.06 -2.05 -13.82
CA SER A 55 -10.89 -2.79 -12.57
C SER A 55 -9.45 -3.27 -12.38
N PHE A 56 -8.82 -3.74 -13.45
CA PHE A 56 -7.40 -4.11 -13.44
C PHE A 56 -6.50 -2.91 -13.11
N LYS A 57 -6.69 -1.78 -13.81
CA LYS A 57 -5.95 -0.55 -13.54
C LYS A 57 -6.13 -0.06 -12.10
N LYS A 58 -7.36 -0.12 -11.57
CA LYS A 58 -7.64 0.26 -10.19
C LYS A 58 -6.89 -0.60 -9.18
N ARG A 59 -6.79 -1.91 -9.40
CA ARG A 59 -6.04 -2.82 -8.51
C ARG A 59 -4.53 -2.55 -8.48
N LEU A 60 -3.98 -1.99 -9.56
CA LEU A 60 -2.57 -1.63 -9.67
C LEU A 60 -2.28 -0.17 -9.30
N ASP A 61 -3.29 0.59 -8.88
CA ASP A 61 -3.14 2.00 -8.55
C ASP A 61 -2.44 2.18 -7.19
N PRO A 62 -1.18 2.63 -7.15
CA PRO A 62 -0.43 2.78 -5.91
C PRO A 62 -1.03 3.83 -4.98
N ARG A 63 -1.86 4.75 -5.49
CA ARG A 63 -2.51 5.79 -4.69
C ARG A 63 -3.47 5.22 -3.66
N LEU A 64 -4.05 4.02 -3.93
CA LEU A 64 -4.97 3.35 -3.01
C LEU A 64 -4.26 2.75 -1.79
N TYR A 65 -2.94 2.57 -1.86
CA TYR A 65 -2.10 1.96 -0.83
C TYR A 65 -1.18 2.97 -0.16
N ASN A 66 -1.48 4.26 -0.29
CA ASN A 66 -0.68 5.32 0.28
C ASN A 66 -0.96 5.49 1.78
N GLY A 67 0.09 5.73 2.55
CA GLY A 67 0.07 5.96 3.98
C GLY A 67 0.77 4.86 4.76
N ALA A 68 2.01 5.11 5.16
CA ALA A 68 2.81 4.25 6.04
C ALA A 68 2.85 4.81 7.45
N ILE A 69 2.60 3.97 8.45
CA ILE A 69 2.69 4.38 9.87
C ILE A 69 4.13 4.25 10.36
N PHE A 70 4.59 5.21 11.16
CA PHE A 70 5.76 5.05 12.02
C PHE A 70 5.37 4.32 13.30
N ILE A 71 5.99 3.16 13.53
CA ILE A 71 5.79 2.36 14.75
C ILE A 71 6.82 2.77 15.80
N GLY A 72 6.43 2.75 17.08
CA GLY A 72 7.29 3.13 18.21
C GLY A 72 7.20 4.60 18.61
N LEU A 73 6.17 5.29 18.16
CA LEU A 73 5.82 6.64 18.59
C LEU A 73 4.55 6.60 19.45
N ASP A 74 4.47 7.48 20.44
CA ASP A 74 3.30 7.57 21.34
C ASP A 74 2.07 8.18 20.66
N THR A 75 2.24 8.72 19.45
CA THR A 75 1.18 9.33 18.65
C THR A 75 1.19 8.78 17.23
N PRO A 76 0.03 8.70 16.56
CA PRO A 76 -0.02 8.23 15.19
C PRO A 76 0.65 9.22 14.23
N VAL A 77 1.73 8.79 13.61
CA VAL A 77 2.42 9.52 12.56
C VAL A 77 2.34 8.70 11.27
N VAL A 78 1.76 9.28 10.23
CA VAL A 78 1.59 8.62 8.93
C VAL A 78 2.37 9.38 7.86
N LYS A 79 3.25 8.65 7.16
CA LYS A 79 4.00 9.18 6.04
C LYS A 79 3.24 8.95 4.74
N SER A 80 2.99 10.01 4.00
CA SER A 80 2.49 9.95 2.63
C SER A 80 3.65 9.85 1.62
N HIS A 81 3.41 9.24 0.47
CA HIS A 81 4.39 9.20 -0.63
C HIS A 81 4.64 10.61 -1.19
N GLY A 82 5.91 10.98 -1.42
CA GLY A 82 6.27 12.34 -1.82
C GLY A 82 5.74 12.77 -3.20
N GLY A 83 5.54 11.84 -4.12
CA GLY A 83 4.98 12.10 -5.46
C GLY A 83 3.48 11.87 -5.57
N THR A 84 2.75 11.84 -4.45
CA THR A 84 1.30 11.57 -4.45
C THR A 84 0.49 12.80 -4.84
N ASP A 85 -0.67 12.56 -5.45
CA ASP A 85 -1.69 13.58 -5.69
C ASP A 85 -2.68 13.67 -4.50
N PHE A 86 -3.72 14.50 -4.65
CA PHE A 86 -4.73 14.69 -3.60
C PHE A 86 -5.47 13.39 -3.25
N ILE A 87 -5.66 12.47 -4.20
CA ILE A 87 -6.35 11.19 -3.96
C ILE A 87 -5.49 10.31 -3.04
N GLY A 88 -4.21 10.15 -3.36
CA GLY A 88 -3.31 9.38 -2.54
C GLY A 88 -3.07 10.03 -1.17
N PHE A 89 -2.99 11.35 -1.09
CA PHE A 89 -2.90 12.04 0.20
C PHE A 89 -4.16 11.83 1.06
N SER A 90 -5.35 11.88 0.46
CA SER A 90 -6.61 11.56 1.15
C SER A 90 -6.60 10.15 1.72
N ASN A 91 -6.09 9.17 0.97
CA ASN A 91 -5.96 7.79 1.47
C ASN A 91 -5.02 7.72 2.70
N SER A 92 -3.93 8.49 2.73
CA SER A 92 -3.06 8.54 3.91
C SER A 92 -3.73 9.15 5.14
N LEU A 93 -4.63 10.12 4.96
CA LEU A 93 -5.47 10.65 6.04
C LEU A 93 -6.48 9.61 6.54
N ASP A 94 -7.06 8.81 5.63
CA ASP A 94 -7.96 7.72 6.02
C ASP A 94 -7.22 6.63 6.80
N VAL A 95 -5.96 6.35 6.46
CA VAL A 95 -5.09 5.47 7.27
C VAL A 95 -4.93 6.04 8.67
N CYS A 96 -4.55 7.32 8.81
CA CYS A 96 -4.41 7.98 10.10
C CYS A 96 -5.71 7.90 10.93
N LYS A 97 -6.84 8.22 10.31
CA LYS A 97 -8.16 8.12 10.95
C LYS A 97 -8.48 6.71 11.46
N ARG A 98 -8.15 5.67 10.68
CA ARG A 98 -8.35 4.27 11.10
C ARG A 98 -7.45 3.91 12.27
N ILE A 99 -6.19 4.35 12.29
CA ILE A 99 -5.25 4.12 13.39
C ILE A 99 -5.80 4.70 14.69
N VAL A 100 -6.26 5.95 14.66
CA VAL A 100 -6.83 6.64 15.83
C VAL A 100 -8.11 5.95 16.29
N LYS A 101 -9.06 5.69 15.38
CA LYS A 101 -10.33 5.03 15.74
C LYS A 101 -10.15 3.59 16.24
N GLY A 102 -9.15 2.89 15.75
CA GLY A 102 -8.84 1.51 16.14
C GLY A 102 -7.98 1.40 17.40
N ASN A 103 -7.58 2.53 18.01
CA ASN A 103 -6.65 2.57 19.15
C ASN A 103 -5.40 1.71 18.93
N LEU A 104 -4.83 1.79 17.70
CA LEU A 104 -3.71 0.93 17.32
C LEU A 104 -2.47 1.17 18.19
N ILE A 105 -2.18 2.41 18.55
CA ILE A 105 -1.01 2.76 19.38
C ILE A 105 -1.13 2.12 20.77
N ASP A 106 -2.28 2.25 21.43
CA ASP A 106 -2.52 1.64 22.74
C ASP A 106 -2.39 0.11 22.66
N LYS A 107 -2.98 -0.50 21.62
CA LYS A 107 -2.87 -1.95 21.40
C LYS A 107 -1.44 -2.42 21.19
N ILE A 108 -0.59 -1.62 20.53
CA ILE A 108 0.84 -1.93 20.36
C ILE A 108 1.55 -1.80 21.70
N ASN A 109 1.28 -0.76 22.48
CA ASN A 109 1.89 -0.52 23.78
C ASN A 109 1.49 -1.58 24.82
N ASP A 110 0.28 -2.12 24.74
CA ASP A 110 -0.21 -3.20 25.59
C ASP A 110 0.47 -4.55 25.32
N ILE A 111 1.14 -4.71 24.18
CA ILE A 111 1.91 -5.91 23.87
C ILE A 111 3.19 -5.88 24.71
N LYS A 112 3.19 -6.63 25.82
CA LYS A 112 4.39 -6.82 26.65
C LYS A 112 5.39 -7.71 25.90
N PHE A 113 6.41 -7.11 25.31
CA PHE A 113 7.55 -7.87 24.80
C PHE A 113 8.36 -8.39 25.99
N PRO A 114 8.67 -9.70 26.06
CA PRO A 114 9.39 -10.29 27.20
C PRO A 114 10.87 -9.84 27.31
N PHE A 115 11.37 -9.06 26.39
CA PHE A 115 12.77 -8.61 26.30
C PHE A 115 12.90 -7.09 26.17
N GLY A 116 12.37 -6.34 27.13
CA GLY A 116 12.64 -4.89 27.21
C GLY A 116 12.08 -4.07 26.02
N HIS A 117 12.09 -2.76 26.17
CA HIS A 117 11.63 -1.81 25.15
C HIS A 117 12.60 -1.78 23.97
N GLY A 118 12.38 -2.67 23.00
CA GLY A 118 13.05 -2.63 21.72
C GLY A 118 12.31 -1.66 20.80
N TYR A 119 12.87 -0.49 20.57
CA TYR A 119 12.38 0.43 19.55
C TYR A 119 12.67 -0.18 18.16
N ILE A 120 11.63 -0.61 17.44
CA ILE A 120 11.77 -0.94 16.02
C ILE A 120 11.74 0.36 15.25
N VAL A 121 12.89 0.97 15.04
CA VAL A 121 13.06 2.06 14.08
C VAL A 121 13.22 1.43 12.71
N GLY A 122 12.11 1.19 12.03
CA GLY A 122 12.09 0.62 10.70
C GLY A 122 11.14 1.39 9.81
N SER A 123 11.69 2.26 8.98
CA SER A 123 10.95 2.95 7.93
C SER A 123 10.83 2.05 6.70
N THR A 124 9.92 1.15 6.65
CA THR A 124 9.24 0.73 5.41
C THR A 124 8.24 -0.37 5.77
N LEU A 125 7.01 0.01 6.01
CA LEU A 125 5.91 -0.91 5.99
C LEU A 125 5.46 -1.08 4.54
N LEU A 126 5.90 -2.15 3.89
CA LEU A 126 5.20 -2.71 2.75
C LEU A 126 3.85 -3.22 3.28
N ASP A 127 2.81 -2.49 2.94
CA ASP A 127 1.39 -2.84 2.96
C ASP A 127 1.00 -3.97 3.94
N ILE A 128 0.98 -3.64 5.23
CA ILE A 128 0.23 -4.46 6.18
C ILE A 128 -1.24 -4.25 5.82
N ASN A 129 -1.91 -5.30 5.42
CA ASN A 129 -3.36 -5.27 5.24
C ASN A 129 -4.02 -5.06 6.61
N ILE A 130 -4.02 -3.82 7.06
CA ILE A 130 -4.54 -3.36 8.36
C ILE A 130 -6.00 -3.80 8.53
N ASN A 131 -6.73 -4.00 7.44
CA ASN A 131 -8.12 -4.47 7.46
C ASN A 131 -8.29 -5.86 8.10
N LYS A 132 -7.23 -6.68 8.13
CA LYS A 132 -7.26 -8.01 8.77
C LYS A 132 -7.17 -7.92 10.31
N TYR A 133 -6.60 -6.84 10.84
CA TYR A 133 -6.33 -6.70 12.27
C TYR A 133 -7.21 -5.65 12.97
N ILE A 134 -7.83 -4.76 12.21
CA ILE A 134 -8.78 -3.79 12.72
C ILE A 134 -10.17 -4.22 12.22
N ASN A 135 -10.86 -5.02 13.04
CA ASN A 135 -12.26 -5.35 12.78
C ASN A 135 -13.09 -4.07 13.01
N LEU A 136 -13.42 -3.35 11.94
CA LEU A 136 -14.19 -2.11 11.98
C LEU A 136 -15.71 -2.36 11.92
N ASN A 137 -16.16 -3.60 12.13
CA ASN A 137 -17.57 -3.95 12.24
C ASN A 137 -18.03 -3.85 13.70
N THR A 138 -18.10 -2.63 14.23
CA THR A 138 -18.97 -2.23 15.35
C THR A 138 -19.41 -0.80 15.12
#